data_c90f1b98a788188828f31c7d8a905f19
#
_entry.id   c90f1b98a788188828f31c7d8a905f19
#
_cell.length_a   1.000
_cell.length_b   1.000
_cell.length_c   1.000
_cell.angle_alpha   90.00
_cell.angle_beta   90.00
_cell.angle_gamma   90.00
#
_symmetry.space_group_name_H-M   'P 1'
#
loop_
_entity.id
_entity.type
_entity.pdbx_description
1 polymer ?
#
loop_
_entity_poly.entity_id
_entity_poly.type
_entity_poly.pdbx_seq_one_letter_code
_entity_poly.pdbx_strand_id
1 'polypeptide(L)'
;AKVGDNLAHHELDICDASKLAAIVQQAKPEIVLHLAAQALVRESYSDPLRTFSVNVMGTANVLDALRHCDSVRSIVVVTTDKVYANQEWIWPYRETDRLGGHDPYSASKTGTEIVVASYRSSFFAAKGVTVATARAGNVIGGGDWSADRIIPDAVRAWSANETLQVRRPQAVRPWQHVIEPLCAYLVLAERAWSDATAAKAWNFGPQTHEAATVREVVGIAQAAFGQGQVQWGDGKDGPHEAGLLMLDTSLAKSQLGVQSVF
;
A
#
# COMPACT_ATOMS: atom_id res chain seq x y z
N ALA A 1 -18.35 -4.76 15.52
CA ALA A 1 -17.63 -5.79 16.31
C ALA A 1 -16.80 -5.09 17.37
N LYS A 2 -16.79 -5.59 18.62
CA LYS A 2 -15.95 -5.05 19.71
C LYS A 2 -14.51 -5.55 19.55
N VAL A 3 -13.85 -5.14 18.47
CA VAL A 3 -12.48 -5.59 18.16
C VAL A 3 -11.50 -5.05 19.21
N GLY A 4 -11.75 -3.84 19.75
CA GLY A 4 -10.88 -3.19 20.72
C GLY A 4 -10.67 -3.95 22.05
N ASP A 5 -11.62 -4.80 22.44
CA ASP A 5 -11.54 -5.52 23.72
C ASP A 5 -10.40 -6.57 23.76
N ASN A 6 -9.86 -6.94 22.57
CA ASN A 6 -8.79 -7.95 22.42
C ASN A 6 -7.47 -7.34 21.92
N LEU A 7 -7.32 -6.00 21.92
CA LEU A 7 -6.15 -5.31 21.42
C LEU A 7 -5.50 -4.46 22.50
N ALA A 8 -4.17 -4.50 22.58
CA ALA A 8 -3.38 -3.46 23.25
C ALA A 8 -3.20 -2.31 22.25
N HIS A 9 -3.99 -1.24 22.40
CA HIS A 9 -3.96 -0.09 21.49
C HIS A 9 -3.03 1.00 22.04
N HIS A 10 -2.11 1.47 21.17
CA HIS A 10 -1.20 2.58 21.46
C HIS A 10 -1.34 3.62 20.35
N GLU A 11 -1.76 4.82 20.71
CA GLU A 11 -1.78 5.95 19.76
C GLU A 11 -0.42 6.65 19.76
N LEU A 12 0.27 6.62 18.60
CA LEU A 12 1.65 7.04 18.48
C LEU A 12 1.97 7.45 17.04
N ASP A 13 2.78 8.49 16.87
CA ASP A 13 3.41 8.82 15.59
C ASP A 13 4.69 7.99 15.42
N ILE A 14 4.81 7.24 14.30
CA ILE A 14 6.01 6.45 13.99
C ILE A 14 7.27 7.30 13.78
N CYS A 15 7.13 8.61 13.65
CA CYS A 15 8.25 9.56 13.66
C CYS A 15 8.83 9.80 15.06
N ASP A 16 8.11 9.46 16.14
CA ASP A 16 8.63 9.47 17.52
C ASP A 16 9.38 8.17 17.82
N ALA A 17 10.64 8.11 17.37
CA ALA A 17 11.47 6.91 17.49
C ALA A 17 11.60 6.39 18.93
N SER A 18 11.66 7.28 19.91
CA SER A 18 11.86 6.91 21.32
C SER A 18 10.62 6.22 21.91
N LYS A 19 9.43 6.78 21.70
CA LYS A 19 8.17 6.16 22.13
C LYS A 19 7.92 4.85 21.39
N LEU A 20 8.18 4.82 20.08
CA LEU A 20 8.03 3.62 19.26
C LEU A 20 8.92 2.48 19.79
N ALA A 21 10.19 2.76 20.07
CA ALA A 21 11.11 1.78 20.63
C ALA A 21 10.62 1.24 22.00
N ALA A 22 10.13 2.11 22.87
CA ALA A 22 9.60 1.69 24.17
C ALA A 22 8.39 0.76 24.04
N ILE A 23 7.45 1.07 23.12
CA ILE A 23 6.27 0.23 22.85
C ILE A 23 6.69 -1.13 22.26
N VAL A 24 7.60 -1.16 21.29
CA VAL A 24 8.11 -2.40 20.70
C VAL A 24 8.76 -3.29 21.76
N GLN A 25 9.58 -2.72 22.66
CA GLN A 25 10.21 -3.48 23.74
C GLN A 25 9.19 -4.04 24.75
N GLN A 26 8.11 -3.31 24.99
CA GLN A 26 7.03 -3.77 25.87
C GLN A 26 6.19 -4.87 25.19
N ALA A 27 5.80 -4.67 23.93
CA ALA A 27 4.92 -5.57 23.19
C ALA A 27 5.59 -6.89 22.80
N LYS A 28 6.91 -6.88 22.59
CA LYS A 28 7.71 -8.04 22.16
C LYS A 28 7.06 -8.79 20.99
N PRO A 29 6.76 -8.11 19.86
CA PRO A 29 6.08 -8.76 18.75
C PRO A 29 6.95 -9.84 18.12
N GLU A 30 6.32 -10.92 17.67
CA GLU A 30 6.97 -11.98 16.87
C GLU A 30 6.72 -11.73 15.37
N ILE A 31 5.54 -11.22 15.01
CA ILE A 31 5.13 -10.88 13.65
C ILE A 31 4.77 -9.40 13.61
N VAL A 32 5.27 -8.68 12.62
CA VAL A 32 5.00 -7.25 12.44
C VAL A 32 4.45 -6.98 11.04
N LEU A 33 3.28 -6.34 10.99
CA LEU A 33 2.69 -5.81 9.76
C LEU A 33 2.77 -4.27 9.83
N HIS A 34 3.67 -3.67 9.07
CA HIS A 34 3.86 -2.23 9.03
C HIS A 34 3.04 -1.62 7.89
N LEU A 35 1.86 -1.09 8.23
CA LEU A 35 0.94 -0.44 7.30
C LEU A 35 0.88 1.08 7.49
N ALA A 36 1.48 1.61 8.55
CA ALA A 36 1.46 3.04 8.84
C ALA A 36 2.20 3.84 7.77
N ALA A 37 1.55 4.85 7.21
CA ALA A 37 2.13 5.70 6.18
C ALA A 37 1.29 6.98 6.00
N GLN A 38 1.89 8.04 5.45
CA GLN A 38 1.15 9.06 4.71
C GLN A 38 0.82 8.46 3.32
N ALA A 39 -0.48 8.18 3.05
CA ALA A 39 -0.90 7.34 1.93
C ALA A 39 -1.56 8.13 0.77
N LEU A 40 -1.69 9.46 0.90
CA LEU A 40 -2.42 10.30 -0.04
C LEU A 40 -1.47 11.02 -1.00
N VAL A 41 -1.62 10.73 -2.30
CA VAL A 41 -0.76 11.34 -3.34
C VAL A 41 -0.90 12.86 -3.34
N ARG A 42 -2.12 13.40 -3.24
CA ARG A 42 -2.33 14.85 -3.27
C ARG A 42 -1.75 15.56 -2.05
N GLU A 43 -1.90 14.99 -0.87
CA GLU A 43 -1.30 15.53 0.35
C GLU A 43 0.22 15.57 0.23
N SER A 44 0.84 14.62 -0.48
CA SER A 44 2.28 14.63 -0.69
C SER A 44 2.79 15.82 -1.51
N TYR A 45 1.97 16.39 -2.38
CA TYR A 45 2.30 17.64 -3.07
C TYR A 45 2.18 18.87 -2.16
N SER A 46 1.25 18.84 -1.21
CA SER A 46 1.03 19.92 -0.25
C SER A 46 2.08 19.92 0.87
N ASP A 47 2.46 18.73 1.35
CA ASP A 47 3.47 18.55 2.40
C ASP A 47 4.43 17.39 2.07
N PRO A 48 5.38 17.63 1.15
CA PRO A 48 6.35 16.61 0.77
C PRO A 48 7.31 16.23 1.90
N LEU A 49 7.70 17.17 2.76
CA LEU A 49 8.62 16.91 3.85
C LEU A 49 8.02 15.94 4.87
N ARG A 50 6.77 16.16 5.28
CA ARG A 50 6.04 15.24 6.14
C ARG A 50 5.88 13.88 5.48
N THR A 51 5.57 13.83 4.19
CA THR A 51 5.45 12.58 3.43
C THR A 51 6.74 11.76 3.48
N PHE A 52 7.89 12.36 3.22
CA PHE A 52 9.19 11.69 3.34
C PHE A 52 9.51 11.31 4.80
N SER A 53 9.26 12.21 5.74
CA SER A 53 9.50 11.93 7.17
C SER A 53 8.69 10.72 7.64
N VAL A 54 7.40 10.66 7.35
CA VAL A 54 6.55 9.54 7.77
C VAL A 54 6.93 8.26 7.02
N ASN A 55 7.01 8.29 5.70
CA ASN A 55 7.14 7.08 4.91
C ASN A 55 8.55 6.49 4.95
N VAL A 56 9.58 7.32 4.85
CA VAL A 56 10.97 6.86 4.84
C VAL A 56 11.52 6.76 6.26
N MET A 57 11.52 7.88 7.00
CA MET A 57 12.11 7.90 8.33
C MET A 57 11.25 7.16 9.35
N GLY A 58 9.92 7.25 9.27
CA GLY A 58 9.02 6.46 10.11
C GLY A 58 9.24 4.95 9.93
N THR A 59 9.39 4.48 8.68
CA THR A 59 9.76 3.07 8.42
C THR A 59 11.14 2.73 8.98
N ALA A 60 12.14 3.61 8.82
CA ALA A 60 13.44 3.40 9.41
C ALA A 60 13.37 3.26 10.95
N ASN A 61 12.59 4.12 11.61
CA ASN A 61 12.36 4.06 13.05
C ASN A 61 11.72 2.73 13.49
N VAL A 62 10.72 2.25 12.73
CA VAL A 62 10.08 0.94 12.99
C VAL A 62 11.12 -0.18 12.89
N LEU A 63 11.87 -0.23 11.81
CA LEU A 63 12.89 -1.26 11.60
C LEU A 63 14.03 -1.16 12.63
N ASP A 64 14.43 0.06 13.01
CA ASP A 64 15.46 0.27 14.02
C ASP A 64 15.01 -0.21 15.41
N ALA A 65 13.80 0.09 15.81
CA ALA A 65 13.23 -0.44 17.05
C ALA A 65 13.16 -1.98 17.05
N LEU A 66 12.74 -2.57 15.91
CA LEU A 66 12.60 -4.01 15.76
C LEU A 66 13.95 -4.76 15.72
N ARG A 67 15.02 -4.16 15.20
CA ARG A 67 16.34 -4.84 15.22
C ARG A 67 16.92 -5.05 16.61
N HIS A 68 16.37 -4.38 17.62
CA HIS A 68 16.71 -4.55 19.03
C HIS A 68 15.69 -5.38 19.82
N CYS A 69 14.73 -6.02 19.12
CA CYS A 69 13.69 -6.86 19.71
C CYS A 69 13.95 -8.33 19.34
N ASP A 70 14.33 -9.15 20.33
CA ASP A 70 14.75 -10.54 20.09
C ASP A 70 13.59 -11.49 19.76
N SER A 71 12.35 -11.09 20.05
CA SER A 71 11.17 -11.91 19.75
C SER A 71 10.76 -11.87 18.28
N VAL A 72 11.17 -10.85 17.50
CA VAL A 72 10.74 -10.66 16.11
C VAL A 72 11.30 -11.76 15.20
N ARG A 73 10.44 -12.31 14.35
CA ARG A 73 10.78 -13.34 13.36
C ARG A 73 10.34 -12.97 11.95
N SER A 74 9.20 -12.34 11.80
CA SER A 74 8.61 -11.98 10.50
C SER A 74 8.19 -10.53 10.47
N ILE A 75 8.62 -9.79 9.44
CA ILE A 75 8.26 -8.38 9.23
C ILE A 75 7.76 -8.24 7.79
N VAL A 76 6.53 -7.75 7.62
CA VAL A 76 5.97 -7.36 6.32
C VAL A 76 5.75 -5.85 6.32
N VAL A 77 6.41 -5.16 5.40
CA VAL A 77 6.27 -3.71 5.19
C VAL A 77 5.43 -3.46 3.95
N VAL A 78 4.28 -2.81 4.12
CA VAL A 78 3.37 -2.52 3.02
C VAL A 78 3.82 -1.25 2.28
N THR A 79 4.07 -1.41 0.99
CA THR A 79 4.41 -0.31 0.09
C THR A 79 3.30 -0.07 -0.95
N THR A 80 3.62 0.10 -2.22
CA THR A 80 2.63 0.42 -3.25
C THR A 80 3.12 -0.03 -4.63
N ASP A 81 2.20 -0.20 -5.57
CA ASP A 81 2.45 -0.35 -7.00
C ASP A 81 3.21 0.86 -7.60
N LYS A 82 3.11 2.04 -6.99
CA LYS A 82 3.72 3.29 -7.47
C LYS A 82 5.22 3.41 -7.18
N VAL A 83 5.84 2.37 -6.61
CA VAL A 83 7.30 2.33 -6.39
C VAL A 83 8.10 2.13 -7.67
N TYR A 84 7.47 1.72 -8.75
CA TYR A 84 8.14 1.49 -10.02
C TYR A 84 8.39 2.78 -10.81
N ALA A 85 9.49 2.84 -11.55
CA ALA A 85 9.75 3.88 -12.55
C ALA A 85 8.79 3.69 -13.73
N ASN A 86 7.57 4.23 -13.60
CA ASN A 86 6.50 3.99 -14.57
C ASN A 86 6.84 4.52 -15.96
N GLN A 87 6.81 3.62 -16.96
CA GLN A 87 7.07 3.88 -18.38
C GLN A 87 5.78 4.04 -19.20
N GLU A 88 4.61 4.02 -18.57
CA GLU A 88 3.29 4.08 -19.24
C GLU A 88 3.11 2.99 -20.33
N TRP A 89 3.77 1.84 -20.16
CA TRP A 89 3.74 0.73 -21.10
C TRP A 89 2.65 -0.30 -20.76
N ILE A 90 2.36 -1.19 -21.69
CA ILE A 90 1.33 -2.23 -21.56
C ILE A 90 1.75 -3.44 -20.70
N TRP A 91 3.03 -3.52 -20.32
CA TRP A 91 3.56 -4.65 -19.58
C TRP A 91 3.36 -4.46 -18.07
N PRO A 92 2.89 -5.48 -17.35
CA PRO A 92 2.79 -5.41 -15.89
C PRO A 92 4.19 -5.41 -15.27
N TYR A 93 4.36 -4.62 -14.18
CA TYR A 93 5.64 -4.51 -13.47
C TYR A 93 5.90 -5.74 -12.61
N ARG A 94 7.12 -6.25 -12.69
CA ARG A 94 7.64 -7.34 -11.87
C ARG A 94 8.41 -6.78 -10.68
N GLU A 95 8.59 -7.60 -9.65
CA GLU A 95 9.30 -7.20 -8.43
C GLU A 95 10.76 -6.78 -8.68
N THR A 96 11.36 -7.25 -9.76
CA THR A 96 12.74 -6.94 -10.19
C THR A 96 12.86 -5.71 -11.08
N ASP A 97 11.74 -5.13 -11.51
CA ASP A 97 11.76 -3.96 -12.38
C ASP A 97 12.26 -2.73 -11.62
N ARG A 98 12.74 -1.74 -12.39
CA ARG A 98 13.37 -0.54 -11.86
C ARG A 98 12.41 0.23 -10.94
N LEU A 99 12.90 0.54 -9.75
CA LEU A 99 12.22 1.43 -8.82
C LEU A 99 12.42 2.90 -9.18
N GLY A 100 11.43 3.74 -8.87
CA GLY A 100 11.50 5.18 -9.04
C GLY A 100 10.11 5.82 -8.97
N GLY A 101 9.93 6.87 -8.19
CA GLY A 101 8.66 7.58 -8.04
C GLY A 101 8.70 8.95 -8.69
N HIS A 102 7.64 9.33 -9.44
CA HIS A 102 7.56 10.63 -10.07
C HIS A 102 7.08 11.71 -9.08
N ASP A 103 6.08 11.41 -8.27
CA ASP A 103 5.54 12.32 -7.26
C ASP A 103 6.15 12.05 -5.87
N PRO A 104 6.00 12.99 -4.90
CA PRO A 104 6.62 12.83 -3.57
C PRO A 104 6.13 11.58 -2.82
N TYR A 105 4.86 11.18 -2.96
CA TYR A 105 4.36 9.94 -2.37
C TYR A 105 5.07 8.72 -2.96
N SER A 106 5.07 8.59 -4.29
CA SER A 106 5.71 7.47 -4.99
C SER A 106 7.21 7.40 -4.69
N ALA A 107 7.89 8.55 -4.70
CA ALA A 107 9.31 8.65 -4.34
C ALA A 107 9.56 8.26 -2.88
N SER A 108 8.70 8.67 -1.93
CA SER A 108 8.83 8.28 -0.52
C SER A 108 8.64 6.78 -0.31
N LYS A 109 7.68 6.16 -1.00
CA LYS A 109 7.47 4.70 -0.95
C LYS A 109 8.61 3.92 -1.62
N THR A 110 9.22 4.47 -2.67
CA THR A 110 10.47 3.94 -3.23
C THR A 110 11.60 4.03 -2.20
N GLY A 111 11.73 5.15 -1.49
CA GLY A 111 12.67 5.31 -0.38
C GLY A 111 12.44 4.28 0.73
N THR A 112 11.17 3.98 1.03
CA THR A 112 10.80 2.89 1.96
C THR A 112 11.35 1.53 1.50
N GLU A 113 11.21 1.17 0.22
CA GLU A 113 11.77 -0.08 -0.34
C GLU A 113 13.30 -0.16 -0.15
N ILE A 114 14.00 0.96 -0.40
CA ILE A 114 15.46 1.05 -0.24
C ILE A 114 15.86 0.88 1.22
N VAL A 115 15.18 1.55 2.14
CA VAL A 115 15.42 1.41 3.59
C VAL A 115 15.19 -0.03 4.04
N VAL A 116 14.07 -0.64 3.64
CA VAL A 116 13.76 -2.03 3.97
C VAL A 116 14.83 -2.98 3.44
N ALA A 117 15.27 -2.82 2.19
CA ALA A 117 16.32 -3.65 1.61
C ALA A 117 17.65 -3.52 2.37
N SER A 118 18.02 -2.29 2.78
CA SER A 118 19.21 -2.03 3.58
C SER A 118 19.12 -2.70 4.95
N TYR A 119 18.06 -2.51 5.71
CA TYR A 119 17.88 -3.12 7.03
C TYR A 119 17.82 -4.65 6.96
N ARG A 120 17.12 -5.19 5.95
CA ARG A 120 17.05 -6.64 5.69
C ARG A 120 18.45 -7.25 5.60
N SER A 121 19.29 -6.70 4.74
CA SER A 121 20.63 -7.25 4.49
C SER A 121 21.63 -6.95 5.61
N SER A 122 21.58 -5.76 6.21
CA SER A 122 22.58 -5.31 7.17
C SER A 122 22.35 -5.81 8.60
N PHE A 123 21.08 -6.03 9.00
CA PHE A 123 20.75 -6.30 10.40
C PHE A 123 19.91 -7.55 10.61
N PHE A 124 18.89 -7.79 9.78
CA PHE A 124 17.92 -8.85 10.04
C PHE A 124 18.37 -10.21 9.52
N ALA A 125 19.04 -10.29 8.38
CA ALA A 125 19.47 -11.55 7.78
C ALA A 125 20.38 -12.35 8.74
N ALA A 126 21.34 -11.71 9.40
CA ALA A 126 22.23 -12.36 10.36
C ALA A 126 21.50 -12.86 11.62
N LYS A 127 20.32 -12.31 11.94
CA LYS A 127 19.46 -12.71 13.06
C LYS A 127 18.44 -13.77 12.71
N GLY A 128 18.37 -14.20 11.45
CA GLY A 128 17.33 -15.11 10.98
C GLY A 128 15.92 -14.49 10.95
N VAL A 129 15.81 -13.15 10.95
CA VAL A 129 14.53 -12.44 10.85
C VAL A 129 14.22 -12.17 9.38
N THR A 130 13.08 -12.64 8.93
CA THR A 130 12.64 -12.44 7.54
C THR A 130 11.91 -11.11 7.39
N VAL A 131 12.40 -10.25 6.48
CA VAL A 131 11.78 -8.96 6.18
C VAL A 131 11.36 -8.92 4.72
N ALA A 132 10.07 -8.79 4.47
CA ALA A 132 9.48 -8.70 3.14
C ALA A 132 8.81 -7.35 2.89
N THR A 133 8.74 -6.91 1.63
CA THR A 133 7.86 -5.80 1.23
C THR A 133 6.67 -6.32 0.43
N ALA A 134 5.50 -5.74 0.66
CA ALA A 134 4.26 -6.05 -0.02
C ALA A 134 3.80 -4.84 -0.83
N ARG A 135 3.86 -4.95 -2.15
CA ARG A 135 3.44 -3.92 -3.12
C ARG A 135 2.04 -4.23 -3.58
N ALA A 136 1.10 -3.33 -3.30
CA ALA A 136 -0.29 -3.49 -3.71
C ALA A 136 -0.78 -2.24 -4.46
N GLY A 137 -1.76 -2.43 -5.34
CA GLY A 137 -2.38 -1.38 -6.12
C GLY A 137 -3.53 -0.68 -5.39
N ASN A 138 -4.51 -0.24 -6.16
CA ASN A 138 -5.66 0.47 -5.63
C ASN A 138 -6.59 -0.46 -4.85
N VAL A 139 -6.83 -0.13 -3.59
CA VAL A 139 -7.66 -0.94 -2.68
C VAL A 139 -8.98 -0.22 -2.41
N ILE A 140 -10.09 -0.97 -2.50
CA ILE A 140 -11.44 -0.50 -2.18
C ILE A 140 -11.97 -1.31 -1.00
N GLY A 141 -12.54 -0.62 0.00
CA GLY A 141 -13.16 -1.28 1.15
C GLY A 141 -14.02 -0.34 1.96
N GLY A 142 -14.90 -0.91 2.75
CA GLY A 142 -15.74 -0.14 3.67
C GLY A 142 -14.88 0.52 4.77
N GLY A 143 -15.33 1.71 5.23
CA GLY A 143 -14.65 2.46 6.28
C GLY A 143 -13.57 3.43 5.80
N ASP A 144 -13.19 3.43 4.52
CA ASP A 144 -12.34 4.46 3.95
C ASP A 144 -13.17 5.73 3.67
N TRP A 145 -12.77 6.82 4.31
CA TRP A 145 -13.38 8.16 4.14
C TRP A 145 -12.32 9.20 3.78
N SER A 146 -11.15 8.76 3.34
CA SER A 146 -10.08 9.68 2.95
C SER A 146 -10.49 10.54 1.77
N ALA A 147 -10.07 11.79 1.77
CA ALA A 147 -10.25 12.71 0.66
C ALA A 147 -9.43 12.25 -0.56
N ASP A 148 -9.85 12.65 -1.75
CA ASP A 148 -9.18 12.33 -3.03
C ASP A 148 -9.11 10.82 -3.34
N ARG A 149 -9.97 10.01 -2.71
CA ARG A 149 -10.22 8.61 -3.03
C ARG A 149 -11.51 8.49 -3.81
N ILE A 150 -11.46 7.93 -5.01
CA ILE A 150 -12.57 7.97 -5.98
C ILE A 150 -13.89 7.40 -5.45
N ILE A 151 -13.88 6.29 -4.73
CA ILE A 151 -15.10 5.68 -4.19
C ILE A 151 -15.64 6.44 -2.97
N PRO A 152 -14.83 6.81 -1.95
CA PRO A 152 -15.28 7.72 -0.88
C PRO A 152 -15.81 9.05 -1.40
N ASP A 153 -15.15 9.67 -2.38
CA ASP A 153 -15.61 10.92 -3.00
C ASP A 153 -16.93 10.74 -3.72
N ALA A 154 -17.12 9.64 -4.45
CA ALA A 154 -18.37 9.30 -5.12
C ALA A 154 -19.53 9.18 -4.12
N VAL A 155 -19.32 8.40 -3.04
CA VAL A 155 -20.34 8.22 -1.99
C VAL A 155 -20.69 9.53 -1.31
N ARG A 156 -19.68 10.38 -0.98
CA ARG A 156 -19.92 11.71 -0.40
C ARG A 156 -20.76 12.60 -1.33
N ALA A 157 -20.33 12.74 -2.59
CA ALA A 157 -21.01 13.59 -3.56
C ALA A 157 -22.47 13.13 -3.78
N TRP A 158 -22.67 11.85 -4.02
CA TRP A 158 -24.02 11.32 -4.29
C TRP A 158 -24.94 11.35 -3.08
N SER A 159 -24.40 11.13 -1.87
CA SER A 159 -25.17 11.29 -0.62
C SER A 159 -25.60 12.74 -0.37
N ALA A 160 -24.82 13.70 -0.84
CA ALA A 160 -25.14 15.13 -0.78
C ALA A 160 -25.96 15.63 -2.00
N ASN A 161 -26.36 14.75 -2.93
CA ASN A 161 -26.96 15.09 -4.22
C ASN A 161 -26.08 16.03 -5.07
N GLU A 162 -24.75 15.90 -4.95
CA GLU A 162 -23.77 16.64 -5.71
C GLU A 162 -23.22 15.80 -6.88
N THR A 163 -22.61 16.48 -7.86
CA THR A 163 -21.99 15.84 -9.02
C THR A 163 -20.55 15.43 -8.68
N LEU A 164 -20.25 14.13 -8.82
CA LEU A 164 -18.88 13.63 -8.71
C LEU A 164 -18.03 14.17 -9.87
N GLN A 165 -16.87 14.77 -9.54
CA GLN A 165 -15.89 15.25 -10.52
C GLN A 165 -14.80 14.18 -10.72
N VAL A 166 -14.71 13.62 -11.92
CA VAL A 166 -13.68 12.61 -12.27
C VAL A 166 -12.72 13.19 -13.29
N ARG A 167 -11.49 13.43 -12.88
CA ARG A 167 -10.48 14.10 -13.71
C ARG A 167 -9.92 13.23 -14.83
N ARG A 168 -9.54 11.98 -14.51
CA ARG A 168 -8.87 11.03 -15.42
C ARG A 168 -9.68 9.74 -15.59
N PRO A 169 -10.79 9.78 -16.32
CA PRO A 169 -11.68 8.64 -16.45
C PRO A 169 -11.04 7.43 -17.16
N GLN A 170 -10.07 7.67 -18.02
CA GLN A 170 -9.41 6.61 -18.82
C GLN A 170 -8.20 5.99 -18.10
N ALA A 171 -7.81 6.49 -16.92
CA ALA A 171 -6.70 5.90 -16.19
C ALA A 171 -7.02 4.47 -15.75
N VAL A 172 -6.12 3.53 -16.06
CA VAL A 172 -6.25 2.10 -15.71
C VAL A 172 -5.51 1.84 -14.41
N ARG A 173 -6.14 1.08 -13.51
CA ARG A 173 -5.59 0.73 -12.20
C ARG A 173 -5.85 -0.73 -11.86
N PRO A 174 -4.98 -1.37 -11.07
CA PRO A 174 -5.18 -2.71 -10.53
C PRO A 174 -6.08 -2.64 -9.27
N TRP A 175 -7.40 -2.50 -9.49
CA TRP A 175 -8.38 -2.42 -8.41
C TRP A 175 -8.54 -3.75 -7.71
N GLN A 176 -8.65 -3.72 -6.38
CA GLN A 176 -8.89 -4.92 -5.59
C GLN A 176 -9.71 -4.60 -4.33
N HIS A 177 -10.46 -5.57 -3.85
CA HIS A 177 -11.16 -5.46 -2.57
C HIS A 177 -10.15 -5.53 -1.41
N VAL A 178 -10.37 -4.78 -0.34
CA VAL A 178 -9.44 -4.66 0.80
C VAL A 178 -9.07 -6.01 1.45
N ILE A 179 -9.95 -6.98 1.43
CA ILE A 179 -9.70 -8.32 1.98
C ILE A 179 -8.59 -9.04 1.19
N GLU A 180 -8.49 -8.84 -0.12
CA GLU A 180 -7.47 -9.46 -0.97
C GLU A 180 -6.04 -9.19 -0.47
N PRO A 181 -5.59 -7.91 -0.44
CA PRO A 181 -4.24 -7.63 0.03
C PRO A 181 -4.05 -7.96 1.50
N LEU A 182 -5.08 -7.80 2.37
CA LEU A 182 -4.95 -8.16 3.77
C LEU A 182 -4.71 -9.65 3.97
N CYS A 183 -5.44 -10.53 3.27
CA CYS A 183 -5.19 -11.96 3.27
C CYS A 183 -3.80 -12.29 2.72
N ALA A 184 -3.39 -11.63 1.62
CA ALA A 184 -2.07 -11.81 1.04
C ALA A 184 -0.93 -11.44 2.01
N TYR A 185 -1.09 -10.35 2.78
CA TYR A 185 -0.11 -9.94 3.79
C TYR A 185 0.00 -10.95 4.93
N LEU A 186 -1.11 -11.55 5.36
CA LEU A 186 -1.10 -12.60 6.38
C LEU A 186 -0.41 -13.88 5.87
N VAL A 187 -0.71 -14.31 4.65
CA VAL A 187 -0.03 -15.46 4.01
C VAL A 187 1.47 -15.19 3.86
N LEU A 188 1.84 -13.97 3.45
CA LEU A 188 3.26 -13.58 3.37
C LEU A 188 3.93 -13.60 4.74
N ALA A 189 3.27 -13.10 5.79
CA ALA A 189 3.80 -13.09 7.14
C ALA A 189 3.98 -14.51 7.69
N GLU A 190 3.04 -15.42 7.43
CA GLU A 190 3.13 -16.84 7.77
C GLU A 190 4.30 -17.51 7.03
N ARG A 191 4.42 -17.29 5.72
CA ARG A 191 5.55 -17.80 4.93
C ARG A 191 6.88 -17.26 5.46
N ALA A 192 6.96 -15.97 5.72
CA ALA A 192 8.16 -15.31 6.24
C ALA A 192 8.58 -15.78 7.65
N TRP A 193 7.67 -16.37 8.41
CA TRP A 193 7.97 -16.96 9.70
C TRP A 193 8.93 -18.16 9.62
N SER A 194 8.82 -18.96 8.57
CA SER A 194 9.53 -20.25 8.44
C SER A 194 10.45 -20.34 7.23
N ASP A 195 10.34 -19.40 6.29
CA ASP A 195 11.05 -19.45 5.00
C ASP A 195 11.79 -18.13 4.73
N ALA A 196 13.10 -18.15 4.93
CA ALA A 196 13.97 -16.99 4.67
C ALA A 196 13.97 -16.56 3.18
N THR A 197 13.56 -17.41 2.25
CA THR A 197 13.45 -17.04 0.83
C THR A 197 12.32 -16.05 0.56
N ALA A 198 11.40 -15.86 1.51
CA ALA A 198 10.37 -14.82 1.47
C ALA A 198 10.92 -13.39 1.71
N ALA A 199 12.19 -13.24 2.11
CA ALA A 199 12.86 -11.95 2.37
C ALA A 199 13.12 -11.15 1.08
N LYS A 200 12.07 -10.76 0.39
CA LYS A 200 12.11 -10.00 -0.87
C LYS A 200 10.86 -9.13 -1.04
N ALA A 201 10.75 -8.47 -2.18
CA ALA A 201 9.53 -7.77 -2.56
C ALA A 201 8.51 -8.75 -3.18
N TRP A 202 7.22 -8.43 -3.00
CA TRP A 202 6.09 -9.20 -3.52
C TRP A 202 5.02 -8.27 -4.07
N ASN A 203 4.55 -8.54 -5.28
CA ASN A 203 3.42 -7.86 -5.89
C ASN A 203 2.11 -8.56 -5.56
N PHE A 204 1.12 -7.80 -5.13
CA PHE A 204 -0.25 -8.27 -4.88
C PHE A 204 -1.25 -7.41 -5.63
N GLY A 205 -2.15 -8.03 -6.34
CA GLY A 205 -3.16 -7.35 -7.14
C GLY A 205 -4.02 -8.31 -7.95
N PRO A 206 -5.01 -7.80 -8.67
CA PRO A 206 -5.82 -8.58 -9.59
C PRO A 206 -4.98 -9.09 -10.76
N GLN A 207 -5.53 -10.01 -11.52
CA GLN A 207 -4.91 -10.44 -12.77
C GLN A 207 -4.91 -9.28 -13.78
N THR A 208 -3.93 -9.28 -14.68
CA THR A 208 -3.73 -8.16 -15.63
C THR A 208 -4.98 -7.84 -16.46
N HIS A 209 -5.77 -8.85 -16.83
CA HIS A 209 -6.99 -8.68 -17.61
C HIS A 209 -8.18 -8.16 -16.79
N GLU A 210 -8.07 -8.11 -15.45
CA GLU A 210 -9.09 -7.56 -14.54
C GLU A 210 -8.84 -6.08 -14.23
N ALA A 211 -7.74 -5.50 -14.74
CA ALA A 211 -7.47 -4.08 -14.60
C ALA A 211 -8.58 -3.27 -15.30
N ALA A 212 -9.11 -2.28 -14.58
CA ALA A 212 -10.24 -1.49 -15.08
C ALA A 212 -9.92 0.01 -15.07
N THR A 213 -10.58 0.74 -15.95
CA THR A 213 -10.51 2.20 -15.97
C THR A 213 -11.26 2.80 -14.77
N VAL A 214 -10.91 4.00 -14.39
CA VAL A 214 -11.67 4.78 -13.39
C VAL A 214 -13.12 4.93 -13.81
N ARG A 215 -13.39 5.10 -15.11
CA ARG A 215 -14.76 5.22 -15.65
C ARG A 215 -15.59 3.96 -15.39
N GLU A 216 -15.03 2.79 -15.63
CA GLU A 216 -15.73 1.51 -15.40
C GLU A 216 -16.04 1.31 -13.92
N VAL A 217 -15.08 1.54 -13.05
CA VAL A 217 -15.27 1.39 -11.59
C VAL A 217 -16.29 2.38 -11.04
N VAL A 218 -16.25 3.64 -11.48
CA VAL A 218 -17.26 4.66 -11.09
C VAL A 218 -18.63 4.29 -11.63
N GLY A 219 -18.72 3.74 -12.86
CA GLY A 219 -19.99 3.28 -13.43
C GLY A 219 -20.61 2.14 -12.62
N ILE A 220 -19.81 1.17 -12.19
CA ILE A 220 -20.26 0.07 -11.30
C ILE A 220 -20.73 0.63 -9.95
N ALA A 221 -19.95 1.54 -9.34
CA ALA A 221 -20.32 2.17 -8.08
C ALA A 221 -21.61 2.99 -8.18
N GLN A 222 -21.79 3.75 -9.27
CA GLN A 222 -23.01 4.54 -9.54
C GLN A 222 -24.24 3.63 -9.68
N ALA A 223 -24.12 2.54 -10.42
CA ALA A 223 -25.19 1.56 -10.57
C ALA A 223 -25.58 0.91 -9.23
N ALA A 224 -24.58 0.57 -8.40
CA ALA A 224 -24.80 0.00 -7.06
C ALA A 224 -25.40 1.02 -6.08
N PHE A 225 -25.02 2.29 -6.17
CA PHE A 225 -25.57 3.37 -5.33
C PHE A 225 -27.02 3.73 -5.74
N GLY A 226 -27.41 3.45 -6.98
CA GLY A 226 -28.75 3.62 -7.51
C GLY A 226 -29.10 5.04 -7.99
N GLN A 227 -28.23 6.02 -7.75
CA GLN A 227 -28.40 7.42 -8.17
C GLN A 227 -27.03 8.13 -8.24
N GLY A 228 -27.05 9.40 -8.63
CA GLY A 228 -25.86 10.28 -8.64
C GLY A 228 -25.50 10.74 -10.05
N GLN A 229 -24.79 11.84 -10.12
CA GLN A 229 -24.28 12.42 -11.36
C GLN A 229 -22.77 12.39 -11.39
N VAL A 230 -22.19 12.26 -12.59
CA VAL A 230 -20.74 12.23 -12.80
C VAL A 230 -20.38 13.21 -13.91
N GLN A 231 -19.45 14.11 -13.62
CA GLN A 231 -18.81 14.95 -14.63
C GLN A 231 -17.43 14.35 -14.95
N TRP A 232 -17.27 13.98 -16.21
CA TRP A 232 -16.05 13.38 -16.72
C TRP A 232 -15.11 14.45 -17.27
N GLY A 233 -13.91 14.53 -16.71
CA GLY A 233 -12.83 15.39 -17.20
C GLY A 233 -12.13 14.82 -18.43
N ASP A 234 -11.28 15.63 -19.04
CA ASP A 234 -10.50 15.28 -20.24
C ASP A 234 -9.10 14.71 -19.93
N GLY A 235 -8.77 14.56 -18.67
CA GLY A 235 -7.50 14.00 -18.21
C GLY A 235 -6.32 14.97 -18.15
N LYS A 236 -6.54 16.27 -18.42
CA LYS A 236 -5.46 17.28 -18.47
C LYS A 236 -5.26 18.02 -17.15
N ASP A 237 -6.29 18.06 -16.31
CA ASP A 237 -6.27 18.82 -15.07
C ASP A 237 -5.55 18.13 -13.92
N GLY A 238 -4.87 18.94 -13.09
CA GLY A 238 -4.25 18.53 -11.84
C GLY A 238 -2.82 17.98 -11.98
N PRO A 239 -2.22 17.53 -10.87
CA PRO A 239 -0.88 16.96 -10.87
C PRO A 239 -0.78 15.71 -11.74
N HIS A 240 0.46 15.36 -12.10
CA HIS A 240 0.71 14.15 -12.87
C HIS A 240 0.20 12.90 -12.11
N GLU A 241 -0.57 12.09 -12.82
CA GLU A 241 -1.00 10.77 -12.38
C GLU A 241 -0.73 9.78 -13.51
N ALA A 242 -0.21 8.60 -13.18
CA ALA A 242 0.04 7.54 -14.15
C ALA A 242 -1.23 7.19 -14.93
N GLY A 243 -1.14 7.05 -16.24
CA GLY A 243 -2.24 6.63 -17.11
C GLY A 243 -2.49 5.13 -17.02
N LEU A 244 -1.40 4.36 -17.00
CA LEU A 244 -1.43 2.90 -16.96
C LEU A 244 -0.44 2.38 -15.90
N LEU A 245 -0.94 1.54 -15.01
CA LEU A 245 -0.13 0.86 -14.02
C LEU A 245 -0.74 -0.50 -13.69
N MET A 246 0.02 -1.56 -13.93
CA MET A 246 -0.38 -2.95 -13.67
C MET A 246 0.76 -3.69 -13.00
N LEU A 247 0.44 -4.70 -12.20
CA LEU A 247 1.40 -5.56 -11.50
C LEU A 247 1.40 -6.97 -12.08
N ASP A 248 2.59 -7.54 -12.28
CA ASP A 248 2.74 -8.98 -12.46
C ASP A 248 2.72 -9.66 -11.08
N THR A 249 1.72 -10.47 -10.83
CA THR A 249 1.51 -11.20 -9.57
C THR A 249 1.90 -12.67 -9.65
N SER A 250 2.56 -13.08 -10.74
CA SER A 250 2.94 -14.48 -11.01
C SER A 250 3.83 -15.06 -9.90
N LEU A 251 4.71 -14.24 -9.30
CA LEU A 251 5.57 -14.66 -8.19
C LEU A 251 4.74 -15.02 -6.94
N ALA A 252 3.82 -14.16 -6.53
CA ALA A 252 2.94 -14.41 -5.39
C ALA A 252 2.05 -15.64 -5.63
N LYS A 253 1.48 -15.76 -6.81
CA LYS A 253 0.68 -16.92 -7.20
C LYS A 253 1.47 -18.22 -7.13
N SER A 254 2.68 -18.25 -7.70
CA SER A 254 3.48 -19.48 -7.80
C SER A 254 4.11 -19.90 -6.49
N GLN A 255 4.57 -18.96 -5.65
CA GLN A 255 5.33 -19.28 -4.44
C GLN A 255 4.52 -19.18 -3.14
N LEU A 256 3.47 -18.33 -3.10
CA LEU A 256 2.61 -18.16 -1.93
C LEU A 256 1.21 -18.78 -2.12
N GLY A 257 0.84 -19.17 -3.35
CA GLY A 257 -0.53 -19.62 -3.65
C GLY A 257 -1.57 -18.50 -3.60
N VAL A 258 -1.15 -17.25 -3.54
CA VAL A 258 -2.04 -16.08 -3.47
C VAL A 258 -2.52 -15.71 -4.86
N GLN A 259 -3.83 -15.63 -5.02
CA GLN A 259 -4.48 -15.15 -6.25
C GLN A 259 -5.75 -14.37 -5.89
N SER A 260 -6.13 -13.43 -6.75
CA SER A 260 -7.39 -12.70 -6.61
C SER A 260 -8.58 -13.65 -6.68
N VAL A 261 -9.59 -13.40 -5.84
CA VAL A 261 -10.81 -14.22 -5.72
C VAL A 261 -12.05 -13.37 -5.97
N PHE A 262 -12.01 -12.05 -5.73
CA PHE A 262 -13.13 -11.10 -5.86
C PHE A 262 -12.98 -10.19 -7.06
#